data_66f42e309e59cfbd945b7dda1a1274d2
#
_entry.id   66f42e309e59cfbd945b7dda1a1274d2
#
_cell.length_a   1.000
_cell.length_b   1.000
_cell.length_c   1.000
_cell.angle_alpha   90.00
_cell.angle_beta   90.00
_cell.angle_gamma   90.00
#
_symmetry.space_group_name_H-M   'P 1'
#
loop_
_entity.id
_entity.type
_entity.pdbx_description
1 polymer ?
#
loop_
_entity_poly.entity_id
_entity_poly.type
_entity_poly.pdbx_seq_one_letter_code
_entity_poly.pdbx_strand_id
1 'polypeptide(L)'
;EASLRRTSHYDYWSNTVRRSILLDSKADILMYGMGENSILELAAKIKEIAKHSEDGFATSKEVAKIRGVRGTCYRTSKKEEIPSDAIFLPSYQEVSANTKEGKIAFAKSYIIQESNTDSISAKPLVEQTEERFLVQEPPSHPLPQEQYDKVMELPYTRRWHPMYDKPAANGKTGVPALEEVLFSLTSCRG
;
A
#
# COMPACT_ATOMS: atom_id res chain seq x y z
N GLU A 1 -4.17 2.19 -8.43
CA GLU A 1 -4.29 0.73 -8.51
C GLU A 1 -3.77 0.04 -7.24
N ALA A 2 -2.57 0.40 -6.75
CA ALA A 2 -1.98 -0.26 -5.58
C ALA A 2 -2.88 -0.22 -4.34
N SER A 3 -3.52 0.90 -4.06
CA SER A 3 -4.44 1.01 -2.92
C SER A 3 -5.68 0.12 -3.03
N LEU A 4 -6.18 -0.12 -4.23
CA LEU A 4 -7.33 -0.98 -4.47
C LEU A 4 -6.93 -2.46 -4.45
N ARG A 5 -5.74 -2.78 -4.97
CA ARG A 5 -5.22 -4.14 -5.05
C ARG A 5 -4.29 -4.52 -3.89
N ARG A 6 -4.54 -4.01 -2.67
CA ARG A 6 -3.82 -4.49 -1.47
C ARG A 6 -4.05 -5.97 -1.24
N THR A 7 -5.29 -6.38 -1.32
CA THR A 7 -5.79 -7.76 -1.31
C THR A 7 -6.34 -8.12 -2.68
N SER A 8 -7.02 -9.23 -2.79
CA SER A 8 -7.73 -9.62 -4.00
C SER A 8 -8.75 -8.57 -4.43
N HIS A 9 -8.74 -8.18 -5.69
CA HIS A 9 -9.58 -7.13 -6.24
C HIS A 9 -10.17 -7.53 -7.59
N TYR A 10 -11.45 -7.20 -7.79
CA TYR A 10 -12.13 -7.45 -9.06
C TYR A 10 -11.71 -6.41 -10.10
N ASP A 11 -11.10 -6.89 -11.17
CA ASP A 11 -10.74 -6.11 -12.35
C ASP A 11 -11.85 -6.25 -13.41
N TYR A 12 -12.64 -5.20 -13.56
CA TYR A 12 -13.77 -5.23 -14.49
C TYR A 12 -13.35 -5.25 -15.96
N TRP A 13 -12.16 -4.77 -16.31
CA TRP A 13 -11.65 -4.82 -17.67
C TRP A 13 -11.41 -6.26 -18.14
N SER A 14 -10.78 -7.06 -17.31
CA SER A 14 -10.54 -8.47 -17.59
C SER A 14 -11.66 -9.39 -17.10
N ASN A 15 -12.66 -8.85 -16.39
CA ASN A 15 -13.74 -9.60 -15.75
C ASN A 15 -13.23 -10.74 -14.85
N THR A 16 -12.18 -10.47 -14.09
CA THR A 16 -11.53 -11.45 -13.22
C THR A 16 -11.20 -10.85 -11.85
N VAL A 17 -11.11 -11.69 -10.84
CA VAL A 17 -10.52 -11.30 -9.56
C VAL A 17 -9.01 -11.51 -9.64
N ARG A 18 -8.26 -10.43 -9.46
CA ARG A 18 -6.79 -10.44 -9.45
C ARG A 18 -6.28 -10.50 -8.03
N ARG A 19 -5.18 -11.19 -7.81
CA ARG A 19 -4.49 -11.23 -6.51
C ARG A 19 -3.83 -9.89 -6.19
N SER A 20 -3.37 -9.74 -4.96
CA SER A 20 -2.66 -8.55 -4.51
C SER A 20 -1.57 -8.09 -5.48
N ILE A 21 -1.47 -6.78 -5.70
CA ILE A 21 -0.40 -6.17 -6.50
C ILE A 21 0.99 -6.46 -5.89
N LEU A 22 1.09 -6.62 -4.57
CA LEU A 22 2.35 -6.95 -3.90
C LEU A 22 2.91 -8.31 -4.35
N LEU A 23 2.03 -9.27 -4.66
CA LEU A 23 2.43 -10.57 -5.19
C LEU A 23 2.82 -10.50 -6.67
N ASP A 24 2.12 -9.68 -7.45
CA ASP A 24 2.34 -9.55 -8.89
C ASP A 24 3.58 -8.71 -9.22
N SER A 25 3.78 -7.59 -8.52
CA SER A 25 4.92 -6.70 -8.72
C SER A 25 6.23 -7.23 -8.15
N LYS A 26 6.16 -8.22 -7.27
CA LYS A 26 7.29 -8.74 -6.49
C LYS A 26 7.96 -7.67 -5.60
N ALA A 27 7.27 -6.56 -5.32
CA ALA A 27 7.76 -5.56 -4.38
C ALA A 27 7.93 -6.15 -2.98
N ASP A 28 8.79 -5.57 -2.17
CA ASP A 28 9.07 -6.07 -0.81
C ASP A 28 7.97 -5.68 0.16
N ILE A 29 7.52 -4.42 0.09
CA ILE A 29 6.47 -3.85 0.94
C ILE A 29 5.58 -2.97 0.07
N LEU A 30 4.29 -2.96 0.38
CA LEU A 30 3.31 -2.04 -0.18
C LEU A 30 2.87 -1.07 0.91
N MET A 31 2.94 0.22 0.66
CA MET A 31 2.33 1.25 1.52
C MET A 31 0.98 1.67 0.97
N TYR A 32 0.05 2.00 1.87
CA TYR A 32 -1.29 2.44 1.51
C TYR A 32 -1.81 3.53 2.46
N GLY A 33 -2.83 4.25 2.02
CA GLY A 33 -3.43 5.33 2.79
C GLY A 33 -2.51 6.55 2.92
N MET A 34 -2.58 7.23 4.05
CA MET A 34 -1.73 8.38 4.39
C MET A 34 -0.36 7.87 4.84
N GLY A 35 0.61 7.92 3.93
CA GLY A 35 1.89 7.22 4.06
C GLY A 35 2.99 7.97 4.79
N GLU A 36 2.78 9.20 5.29
CA GLU A 36 3.84 10.03 5.84
C GLU A 36 4.53 9.38 7.04
N ASN A 37 3.75 8.89 8.01
CA ASN A 37 4.31 8.18 9.16
C ASN A 37 4.94 6.86 8.75
N SER A 38 4.27 6.13 7.86
CA SER A 38 4.74 4.82 7.39
C SER A 38 6.08 4.93 6.66
N ILE A 39 6.27 5.94 5.80
CA ILE A 39 7.54 6.11 5.08
C ILE A 39 8.68 6.49 6.02
N LEU A 40 8.43 7.33 7.02
CA LEU A 40 9.44 7.71 8.00
C LEU A 40 9.86 6.51 8.86
N GLU A 41 8.90 5.71 9.33
CA GLU A 41 9.19 4.51 10.10
C GLU A 41 9.93 3.45 9.26
N LEU A 42 9.50 3.21 8.02
CA LEU A 42 10.20 2.31 7.11
C LEU A 42 11.62 2.78 6.82
N ALA A 43 11.81 4.06 6.54
CA ALA A 43 13.13 4.63 6.29
C ALA A 43 14.05 4.47 7.52
N ALA A 44 13.53 4.67 8.72
CA ALA A 44 14.29 4.47 9.96
C ALA A 44 14.71 3.00 10.14
N LYS A 45 13.78 2.05 9.92
CA LYS A 45 14.08 0.61 10.01
C LYS A 45 15.09 0.18 8.94
N ILE A 46 14.95 0.66 7.70
CA ILE A 46 15.89 0.38 6.61
C ILE A 46 17.28 0.93 6.93
N LYS A 47 17.34 2.17 7.45
CA LYS A 47 18.61 2.78 7.87
C LYS A 47 19.29 1.99 9.00
N GLU A 48 18.51 1.45 9.92
CA GLU A 48 19.05 0.62 11.00
C GLU A 48 19.62 -0.69 10.47
N ILE A 49 18.92 -1.35 9.55
CA ILE A 49 19.42 -2.55 8.87
C ILE A 49 20.74 -2.23 8.14
N ALA A 50 20.75 -1.13 7.38
CA ALA A 50 21.92 -0.72 6.61
C ALA A 50 23.17 -0.44 7.46
N LYS A 51 23.02 0.03 8.71
CA LYS A 51 24.15 0.22 9.64
C LYS A 51 24.87 -1.07 10.01
N HIS A 52 24.18 -2.21 9.95
CA HIS A 52 24.73 -3.51 10.29
C HIS A 52 25.18 -4.30 9.05
N SER A 53 25.06 -3.72 7.86
CA SER A 53 25.51 -4.29 6.59
C SER A 53 26.95 -3.85 6.29
N GLU A 54 27.75 -4.75 5.72
CA GLU A 54 29.16 -4.48 5.37
C GLU A 54 29.30 -3.39 4.30
N ASP A 55 28.35 -3.29 3.37
CA ASP A 55 28.32 -2.33 2.29
C ASP A 55 27.49 -1.05 2.57
N GLY A 56 26.88 -0.98 3.79
CA GLY A 56 26.05 0.17 4.20
C GLY A 56 24.68 0.23 3.54
N PHE A 57 24.22 -0.87 2.91
CA PHE A 57 22.90 -0.94 2.24
C PHE A 57 22.08 -2.10 2.79
N ALA A 58 20.77 -1.87 2.93
CA ALA A 58 19.82 -2.93 3.23
C ALA A 58 19.46 -3.69 1.94
N THR A 59 19.53 -4.99 1.97
CA THR A 59 19.12 -5.84 0.85
C THR A 59 17.58 -5.95 0.77
N SER A 60 17.03 -6.22 -0.43
CA SER A 60 15.62 -6.51 -0.62
C SER A 60 15.11 -7.63 0.32
N LYS A 61 15.92 -8.67 0.57
CA LYS A 61 15.56 -9.75 1.48
C LYS A 61 15.43 -9.31 2.93
N GLU A 62 16.18 -8.33 3.36
CA GLU A 62 16.11 -7.76 4.72
C GLU A 62 14.93 -6.79 4.83
N VAL A 63 14.75 -5.93 3.83
CA VAL A 63 13.59 -5.03 3.76
C VAL A 63 12.28 -5.82 3.77
N ALA A 64 12.21 -6.91 3.02
CA ALA A 64 11.05 -7.81 2.98
C ALA A 64 10.72 -8.48 4.33
N LYS A 65 11.61 -8.42 5.33
CA LYS A 65 11.39 -8.91 6.70
C LYS A 65 10.86 -7.86 7.67
N ILE A 66 10.75 -6.61 7.26
CA ILE A 66 10.19 -5.56 8.12
C ILE A 66 8.71 -5.86 8.39
N ARG A 67 8.31 -5.75 9.65
CA ARG A 67 6.97 -6.05 10.16
C ARG A 67 6.49 -4.94 11.09
N GLY A 68 5.17 -4.91 11.33
CA GLY A 68 4.55 -4.06 12.34
C GLY A 68 4.54 -2.57 11.99
N VAL A 69 4.71 -2.20 10.71
CA VAL A 69 4.60 -0.81 10.27
C VAL A 69 3.16 -0.57 9.80
N ARG A 70 2.45 0.30 10.50
CA ARG A 70 1.06 0.64 10.14
C ARG A 70 0.99 1.28 8.75
N GLY A 71 -0.11 1.00 8.04
CA GLY A 71 -0.29 1.49 6.67
C GLY A 71 0.56 0.74 5.65
N THR A 72 1.01 -0.48 5.96
CA THR A 72 1.77 -1.31 5.03
C THR A 72 1.15 -2.69 4.83
N CYS A 73 1.53 -3.33 3.73
CA CYS A 73 1.28 -4.74 3.50
C CYS A 73 2.61 -5.45 3.23
N TYR A 74 2.73 -6.67 3.72
CA TYR A 74 3.87 -7.54 3.46
C TYR A 74 3.40 -8.96 3.12
N ARG A 75 4.29 -9.76 2.60
CA ARG A 75 4.06 -11.18 2.30
C ARG A 75 4.93 -12.06 3.18
N THR A 76 4.40 -13.21 3.59
CA THR A 76 5.15 -14.24 4.31
C THR A 76 4.62 -15.63 3.97
N SER A 77 5.46 -16.66 4.13
CA SER A 77 5.05 -18.07 4.12
C SER A 77 4.99 -18.65 5.53
N LYS A 78 5.33 -17.85 6.55
CA LYS A 78 5.46 -18.29 7.93
C LYS A 78 4.26 -17.82 8.74
N LYS A 79 3.51 -18.76 9.32
CA LYS A 79 2.33 -18.44 10.14
C LYS A 79 2.70 -17.69 11.41
N GLU A 80 3.86 -17.92 11.96
CA GLU A 80 4.40 -17.24 13.16
C GLU A 80 4.68 -15.74 12.94
N GLU A 81 4.78 -15.31 11.69
CA GLU A 81 4.95 -13.89 11.34
C GLU A 81 3.62 -13.15 11.18
N ILE A 82 2.50 -13.84 11.32
CA ILE A 82 1.15 -13.25 11.26
C ILE A 82 0.80 -12.73 12.66
N PRO A 83 0.32 -11.47 12.79
CA PRO A 83 -0.15 -10.94 14.06
C PRO A 83 -1.24 -11.83 14.68
N SER A 84 -1.17 -12.07 15.98
CA SER A 84 -2.08 -13.00 16.69
C SER A 84 -3.55 -12.57 16.70
N ASP A 85 -3.80 -11.27 16.54
CA ASP A 85 -5.13 -10.65 16.50
C ASP A 85 -5.64 -10.40 15.07
N ALA A 86 -4.91 -10.90 14.06
CA ALA A 86 -5.26 -10.71 12.67
C ALA A 86 -6.58 -11.40 12.29
N ILE A 87 -7.34 -10.74 11.43
CA ILE A 87 -8.59 -11.28 10.86
C ILE A 87 -8.26 -11.91 9.50
N PHE A 88 -8.63 -13.18 9.34
CA PHE A 88 -8.47 -13.87 8.07
C PHE A 88 -9.63 -13.54 7.12
N LEU A 89 -9.28 -13.08 5.95
CA LEU A 89 -10.17 -12.93 4.81
C LEU A 89 -10.39 -14.29 4.14
N PRO A 90 -11.46 -14.49 3.38
CA PRO A 90 -11.54 -15.58 2.41
C PRO A 90 -10.29 -15.58 1.52
N SER A 91 -9.77 -16.76 1.22
CA SER A 91 -8.54 -16.92 0.42
C SER A 91 -8.71 -16.43 -1.01
N TYR A 92 -7.59 -16.12 -1.68
CA TYR A 92 -7.62 -15.76 -3.10
C TYR A 92 -8.32 -16.83 -3.95
N GLN A 93 -8.08 -18.11 -3.67
CA GLN A 93 -8.71 -19.22 -4.39
C GLN A 93 -10.24 -19.21 -4.27
N GLU A 94 -10.75 -18.92 -3.07
CA GLU A 94 -12.19 -18.80 -2.83
C GLU A 94 -12.79 -17.59 -3.56
N VAL A 95 -12.19 -16.40 -3.42
CA VAL A 95 -12.76 -15.17 -4.00
C VAL A 95 -12.59 -15.07 -5.51
N SER A 96 -11.61 -15.76 -6.08
CA SER A 96 -11.38 -15.79 -7.53
C SER A 96 -12.18 -16.84 -8.27
N ALA A 97 -12.85 -17.73 -7.55
CA ALA A 97 -13.71 -18.74 -8.16
C ALA A 97 -14.92 -18.09 -8.86
N ASN A 98 -15.08 -18.38 -10.15
CA ASN A 98 -16.20 -17.84 -10.93
C ASN A 98 -17.51 -18.63 -10.69
N THR A 99 -17.88 -18.73 -9.41
CA THR A 99 -19.09 -19.42 -8.93
C THR A 99 -19.91 -18.48 -8.06
N LYS A 100 -21.12 -18.89 -7.70
CA LYS A 100 -21.95 -18.14 -6.76
C LYS A 100 -21.27 -18.03 -5.37
N GLU A 101 -20.66 -19.12 -4.94
CA GLU A 101 -19.92 -19.21 -3.66
C GLU A 101 -18.71 -18.26 -3.67
N GLY A 102 -17.97 -18.20 -4.78
CA GLY A 102 -16.85 -17.28 -4.96
C GLY A 102 -17.28 -15.81 -4.89
N LYS A 103 -18.40 -15.46 -5.50
CA LYS A 103 -18.96 -14.09 -5.40
C LYS A 103 -19.40 -13.74 -3.98
N ILE A 104 -19.96 -14.71 -3.25
CA ILE A 104 -20.30 -14.53 -1.83
C ILE A 104 -19.03 -14.38 -0.98
N ALA A 105 -18.00 -15.17 -1.23
CA ALA A 105 -16.71 -15.04 -0.55
C ALA A 105 -16.08 -13.67 -0.81
N PHE A 106 -16.12 -13.18 -2.05
CA PHE A 106 -15.63 -11.84 -2.39
C PHE A 106 -16.40 -10.74 -1.63
N ALA A 107 -17.73 -10.83 -1.56
CA ALA A 107 -18.55 -9.89 -0.80
C ALA A 107 -18.24 -9.92 0.71
N LYS A 108 -18.02 -11.10 1.29
CA LYS A 108 -17.57 -11.24 2.69
C LYS A 108 -16.20 -10.59 2.91
N SER A 109 -15.24 -10.82 2.01
CA SER A 109 -13.92 -10.20 2.06
C SER A 109 -14.04 -8.67 2.06
N TYR A 110 -14.88 -8.11 1.18
CA TYR A 110 -15.12 -6.67 1.12
C TYR A 110 -15.69 -6.10 2.42
N ILE A 111 -16.71 -6.75 3.01
CA ILE A 111 -17.34 -6.31 4.28
C ILE A 111 -16.30 -6.29 5.40
N ILE A 112 -15.46 -7.32 5.51
CA ILE A 112 -14.40 -7.38 6.52
C ILE A 112 -13.40 -6.25 6.30
N GLN A 113 -12.98 -5.99 5.06
CA GLN A 113 -12.04 -4.92 4.75
C GLN A 113 -12.63 -3.56 5.09
N GLU A 114 -13.90 -3.32 4.75
CA GLU A 114 -14.56 -2.05 5.01
C GLU A 114 -14.73 -1.78 6.50
N SER A 115 -15.06 -2.79 7.30
CA SER A 115 -15.14 -2.66 8.77
C SER A 115 -13.77 -2.50 9.46
N ASN A 116 -12.65 -2.56 8.73
CA ASN A 116 -11.30 -2.39 9.25
C ASN A 116 -10.55 -1.25 8.53
N THR A 117 -11.25 -0.14 8.28
CA THR A 117 -10.69 1.03 7.59
C THR A 117 -10.24 2.14 8.53
N ASP A 118 -10.71 2.15 9.78
CA ASP A 118 -10.32 3.18 10.73
C ASP A 118 -8.95 2.91 11.36
N SER A 119 -8.24 3.98 11.73
CA SER A 119 -6.90 3.88 12.26
C SER A 119 -6.81 3.55 13.75
N ILE A 120 -7.94 3.45 14.47
CA ILE A 120 -7.98 3.25 15.92
C ILE A 120 -8.29 1.79 16.25
N SER A 121 -9.38 1.25 15.69
CA SER A 121 -9.90 -0.08 16.03
C SER A 121 -9.57 -1.16 15.00
N ALA A 122 -9.11 -0.79 13.80
CA ALA A 122 -8.78 -1.75 12.76
C ALA A 122 -7.70 -2.74 13.20
N LYS A 123 -7.90 -4.00 12.82
CA LYS A 123 -6.96 -5.10 13.04
C LYS A 123 -6.18 -5.41 11.77
N PRO A 124 -5.05 -6.11 11.88
CA PRO A 124 -4.38 -6.67 10.72
C PRO A 124 -5.31 -7.61 9.94
N LEU A 125 -5.25 -7.56 8.62
CA LEU A 125 -6.01 -8.45 7.74
C LEU A 125 -5.07 -9.40 7.03
N VAL A 126 -5.49 -10.65 6.87
CA VAL A 126 -4.69 -11.69 6.23
C VAL A 126 -5.46 -12.34 5.10
N GLU A 127 -4.90 -12.34 3.91
CA GLU A 127 -5.39 -13.12 2.78
C GLU A 127 -4.40 -14.22 2.41
N GLN A 128 -4.86 -15.44 2.37
CA GLN A 128 -4.05 -16.56 1.91
C GLN A 128 -4.11 -16.68 0.40
N THR A 129 -2.95 -16.84 -0.23
CA THR A 129 -2.79 -17.14 -1.65
C THR A 129 -1.84 -18.33 -1.77
N GLU A 130 -2.38 -19.51 -2.06
CA GLU A 130 -1.62 -20.78 -2.06
C GLU A 130 -0.94 -21.00 -0.69
N GLU A 131 0.39 -21.15 -0.66
CA GLU A 131 1.18 -21.32 0.56
C GLU A 131 1.67 -20.00 1.18
N ARG A 132 1.26 -18.85 0.63
CA ARG A 132 1.69 -17.52 1.07
C ARG A 132 0.55 -16.78 1.73
N PHE A 133 0.92 -15.94 2.68
CA PHE A 133 0.02 -15.01 3.33
C PHE A 133 0.40 -13.60 2.93
N LEU A 134 -0.59 -12.85 2.51
CA LEU A 134 -0.54 -11.41 2.43
C LEU A 134 -1.07 -10.87 3.75
N VAL A 135 -0.28 -10.07 4.45
CA VAL A 135 -0.68 -9.43 5.69
C VAL A 135 -0.77 -7.93 5.44
N GLN A 136 -1.93 -7.37 5.71
CA GLN A 136 -2.16 -5.93 5.72
C GLN A 136 -2.15 -5.46 7.16
N GLU A 137 -1.19 -4.64 7.53
CA GLU A 137 -1.19 -3.95 8.82
C GLU A 137 -2.34 -2.94 8.91
N PRO A 138 -2.80 -2.56 10.10
CA PRO A 138 -3.83 -1.54 10.25
C PRO A 138 -3.44 -0.21 9.59
N PRO A 139 -4.40 0.65 9.21
CA PRO A 139 -4.11 1.96 8.65
C PRO A 139 -3.21 2.81 9.56
N SER A 140 -2.39 3.66 8.97
CA SER A 140 -1.57 4.63 9.71
C SER A 140 -2.48 5.61 10.47
N HIS A 141 -2.05 6.03 11.65
CA HIS A 141 -2.77 7.09 12.38
C HIS A 141 -2.69 8.42 11.62
N PRO A 142 -3.73 9.26 11.70
CA PRO A 142 -3.67 10.62 11.18
C PRO A 142 -2.50 11.40 11.77
N LEU A 143 -1.91 12.27 10.98
CA LEU A 143 -0.88 13.17 11.47
C LEU A 143 -1.46 14.16 12.50
N PRO A 144 -0.79 14.41 13.64
CA PRO A 144 -1.07 15.59 14.44
C PRO A 144 -0.90 16.87 13.61
N GLN A 145 -1.65 17.93 13.97
CA GLN A 145 -1.64 19.18 13.20
C GLN A 145 -0.22 19.73 12.96
N GLU A 146 0.62 19.76 13.99
CA GLU A 146 2.00 20.23 13.86
C GLU A 146 2.83 19.46 12.82
N GLN A 147 2.65 18.13 12.76
CA GLN A 147 3.36 17.31 11.77
C GLN A 147 2.79 17.51 10.37
N TYR A 148 1.46 17.65 10.27
CA TYR A 148 0.80 17.95 9.02
C TYR A 148 1.28 19.29 8.45
N ASP A 149 1.36 20.33 9.28
CA ASP A 149 1.84 21.65 8.88
C ASP A 149 3.29 21.56 8.35
N LYS A 150 4.16 20.83 9.03
CA LYS A 150 5.54 20.59 8.56
C LYS A 150 5.59 19.91 7.19
N VAL A 151 4.68 18.95 6.92
CA VAL A 151 4.59 18.32 5.61
C VAL A 151 4.14 19.31 4.55
N MET A 152 3.17 20.16 4.88
CA MET A 152 2.65 21.17 3.93
C MET A 152 3.65 22.31 3.67
N GLU A 153 4.54 22.58 4.61
CA GLU A 153 5.62 23.59 4.52
C GLU A 153 6.87 23.09 3.77
N LEU A 154 6.94 21.80 3.41
CA LEU A 154 8.09 21.30 2.65
C LEU A 154 8.26 22.10 1.35
N PRO A 155 9.51 22.30 0.89
CA PRO A 155 9.83 23.11 -0.28
C PRO A 155 9.45 22.42 -1.59
N TYR A 156 8.17 22.16 -1.79
CA TYR A 156 7.66 21.59 -3.03
C TYR A 156 7.91 22.52 -4.21
N THR A 157 8.47 21.99 -5.29
CA THR A 157 8.68 22.76 -6.52
C THR A 157 7.37 23.19 -7.18
N ARG A 158 6.28 22.50 -6.92
CA ARG A 158 4.94 22.69 -7.52
C ARG A 158 4.98 22.67 -9.05
N ARG A 159 5.96 21.95 -9.61
CA ARG A 159 6.16 21.75 -11.05
C ARG A 159 6.52 20.28 -11.30
N TRP A 160 6.36 19.87 -12.54
CA TRP A 160 6.84 18.56 -12.99
C TRP A 160 8.37 18.48 -12.94
N HIS A 161 8.88 17.26 -12.94
CA HIS A 161 10.31 17.00 -13.01
C HIS A 161 10.86 17.52 -14.35
N PRO A 162 12.08 18.11 -14.41
CA PRO A 162 12.67 18.67 -15.63
C PRO A 162 12.77 17.69 -16.82
N MET A 163 12.73 16.38 -16.58
CA MET A 163 12.67 15.40 -17.67
C MET A 163 11.47 15.60 -18.61
N TYR A 164 10.37 16.18 -18.12
CA TYR A 164 9.16 16.44 -18.90
C TYR A 164 9.20 17.79 -19.64
N ASP A 165 10.27 18.56 -19.53
CA ASP A 165 10.50 19.75 -20.34
C ASP A 165 10.86 19.36 -21.79
N LYS A 166 11.26 18.11 -22.02
CA LYS A 166 11.47 17.56 -23.35
C LYS A 166 10.15 17.20 -24.02
N PRO A 167 9.96 17.49 -25.31
CA PRO A 167 8.75 17.09 -26.01
C PRO A 167 8.53 15.58 -25.95
N ALA A 168 7.33 15.17 -25.58
CA ALA A 168 6.89 13.79 -25.71
C ALA A 168 6.67 13.41 -27.20
N ALA A 169 6.37 12.14 -27.48
CA ALA A 169 6.12 11.66 -28.85
C ALA A 169 5.01 12.42 -29.59
N ASN A 170 4.08 13.05 -28.86
CA ASN A 170 3.00 13.89 -29.39
C ASN A 170 3.40 15.37 -29.56
N GLY A 171 4.67 15.73 -29.38
CA GLY A 171 5.19 17.09 -29.48
C GLY A 171 4.85 18.02 -28.30
N LYS A 172 4.14 17.55 -27.28
CA LYS A 172 3.79 18.34 -26.09
C LYS A 172 4.87 18.20 -25.01
N THR A 173 5.12 19.29 -24.30
CA THR A 173 5.99 19.35 -23.11
C THR A 173 5.15 19.38 -21.84
N GLY A 174 5.74 19.00 -20.72
CA GLY A 174 5.12 19.08 -19.41
C GLY A 174 4.18 17.92 -19.10
N VAL A 175 3.43 18.05 -17.98
CA VAL A 175 2.43 17.10 -17.50
C VAL A 175 1.06 17.78 -17.53
N PRO A 176 0.15 17.40 -18.45
CA PRO A 176 -1.14 18.07 -18.62
C PRO A 176 -1.96 18.14 -17.32
N ALA A 177 -1.92 17.09 -16.48
CA ALA A 177 -2.64 17.08 -15.21
C ALA A 177 -2.20 18.19 -14.24
N LEU A 178 -1.00 18.75 -14.38
CA LEU A 178 -0.57 19.85 -13.53
C LEU A 178 -1.36 21.13 -13.82
N GLU A 179 -1.71 21.37 -15.08
CA GLU A 179 -2.49 22.57 -15.46
C GLU A 179 -3.88 22.57 -14.81
N GLU A 180 -4.47 21.39 -14.63
CA GLU A 180 -5.77 21.22 -13.98
C GLU A 180 -5.73 21.49 -12.47
N VAL A 181 -4.61 21.17 -11.81
CA VAL A 181 -4.49 21.21 -10.34
C VAL A 181 -3.62 22.35 -9.82
N LEU A 182 -3.04 23.17 -10.69
CA LEU A 182 -2.04 24.18 -10.32
C LEU A 182 -2.51 25.14 -9.23
N PHE A 183 -3.79 25.51 -9.24
CA PHE A 183 -4.42 26.41 -8.29
C PHE A 183 -5.32 25.69 -7.28
N SER A 184 -5.18 24.38 -7.14
CA SER A 184 -5.96 23.60 -6.19
C SER A 184 -5.44 23.79 -4.77
N LEU A 185 -6.37 23.86 -3.80
CA LEU A 185 -6.10 23.90 -2.37
C LEU A 185 -6.67 22.64 -1.73
N THR A 186 -5.88 22.00 -0.86
CA THR A 186 -6.39 20.91 -0.05
C THR A 186 -7.23 21.48 1.10
N SER A 187 -8.54 21.31 1.04
CA SER A 187 -9.47 21.81 2.06
C SER A 187 -9.77 20.77 3.14
N CYS A 188 -9.61 19.50 2.83
CA CYS A 188 -9.87 18.39 3.75
C CYS A 188 -8.95 17.21 3.40
N ARG A 189 -8.52 16.52 4.44
CA ARG A 189 -7.78 15.27 4.32
C ARG A 189 -8.42 14.27 5.27
N GLY A 190 -9.13 13.30 4.68
CA GLY A 190 -9.83 12.25 5.41
C GLY A 190 -8.95 11.04 5.73
#